data_78aabb1c253a591ce04832aca2f38110
#
_entry.id   78aabb1c253a591ce04832aca2f38110
#
_cell.length_a   1.000
_cell.length_b   1.000
_cell.length_c   1.000
_cell.angle_alpha   90.00
_cell.angle_beta   90.00
_cell.angle_gamma   90.00
#
_symmetry.space_group_name_H-M   'P 1'
#
loop_
_entity.id
_entity.type
_entity.pdbx_description
1 polymer ?
#
loop_
_entity_poly.entity_id
_entity_poly.type
_entity_poly.pdbx_seq_one_letter_code
_entity_poly.pdbx_strand_id
1 'polypeptide(L)'
;MGKKSVKDDKNVYQQAREEINMTRAAASDATDGVLSESRIEKIENGSLNARPEDVVLMADIYNKPELCNYFCTKECQIGKKYVPEVTTVHNLPQITMTLLSSLNTLNREKDRIIDITADGKIEEDEREDFEKFQRHLSEMSLAIEALKLWVNKKIE
;
A
#
# COMPACT_ATOMS: atom_id res chain seq x y z
N MET A 1 -11.04 -29.13 6.89
CA MET A 1 -10.08 -28.24 7.60
C MET A 1 -8.69 -28.48 7.03
N GLY A 2 -8.17 -27.55 6.21
CA GLY A 2 -6.81 -27.61 5.68
C GLY A 2 -5.79 -27.39 6.81
N LYS A 3 -4.76 -28.24 6.90
CA LYS A 3 -3.66 -28.05 7.85
C LYS A 3 -2.92 -26.73 7.53
N LYS A 4 -2.80 -25.83 8.50
CA LYS A 4 -1.90 -24.66 8.37
C LYS A 4 -0.47 -25.17 8.18
N SER A 5 0.24 -24.59 7.20
CA SER A 5 1.66 -24.89 6.96
C SER A 5 2.50 -24.53 8.19
N VAL A 6 3.42 -25.40 8.57
CA VAL A 6 4.33 -25.25 9.74
C VAL A 6 5.59 -24.46 9.37
N LYS A 7 5.70 -23.88 8.16
CA LYS A 7 6.85 -23.07 7.78
C LYS A 7 6.87 -21.75 8.56
N ASP A 8 7.98 -21.47 9.23
CA ASP A 8 8.21 -20.21 9.97
C ASP A 8 8.41 -18.98 9.03
N ASP A 9 8.64 -19.21 7.75
CA ASP A 9 8.89 -18.16 6.73
C ASP A 9 7.80 -18.19 5.65
N LYS A 10 6.61 -17.72 6.03
CA LYS A 10 5.47 -17.58 5.11
C LYS A 10 5.52 -16.22 4.42
N ASN A 11 5.34 -16.22 3.09
CA ASN A 11 5.24 -14.95 2.39
C ASN A 11 3.91 -14.23 2.70
N VAL A 12 3.83 -12.95 2.34
CA VAL A 12 2.70 -12.07 2.66
C VAL A 12 1.37 -12.59 2.09
N TYR A 13 1.37 -13.19 0.91
CA TYR A 13 0.16 -13.70 0.26
C TYR A 13 -0.39 -14.93 0.99
N GLN A 14 0.49 -15.83 1.43
CA GLN A 14 0.10 -16.97 2.25
C GLN A 14 -0.44 -16.52 3.61
N GLN A 15 0.23 -15.58 4.26
CA GLN A 15 -0.21 -15.04 5.55
C GLN A 15 -1.62 -14.43 5.43
N ALA A 16 -1.85 -13.58 4.43
CA ALA A 16 -3.15 -12.95 4.20
C ALA A 16 -4.28 -13.95 4.00
N ARG A 17 -4.05 -15.03 3.21
CA ARG A 17 -5.03 -16.09 3.01
C ARG A 17 -5.32 -16.87 4.30
N GLU A 18 -4.25 -17.23 5.04
CA GLU A 18 -4.38 -18.03 6.27
C GLU A 18 -5.01 -17.24 7.43
N GLU A 19 -4.86 -15.93 7.48
CA GLU A 19 -5.51 -15.06 8.48
C GLU A 19 -7.03 -15.16 8.41
N ILE A 20 -7.59 -15.28 7.20
CA ILE A 20 -9.03 -15.47 7.01
C ILE A 20 -9.44 -16.97 6.98
N ASN A 21 -8.51 -17.88 7.31
CA ASN A 21 -8.72 -19.33 7.30
C ASN A 21 -9.18 -19.91 5.95
N MET A 22 -8.85 -19.26 4.83
CA MET A 22 -9.19 -19.70 3.49
C MET A 22 -8.19 -20.75 2.98
N THR A 23 -8.68 -21.81 2.33
CA THR A 23 -7.83 -22.81 1.64
C THR A 23 -7.46 -22.27 0.25
N ARG A 24 -6.41 -22.83 -0.39
CA ARG A 24 -6.06 -22.49 -1.78
C ARG A 24 -7.17 -22.87 -2.75
N ALA A 25 -7.82 -24.01 -2.54
CA ALA A 25 -8.97 -24.43 -3.33
C ALA A 25 -10.11 -23.43 -3.22
N ALA A 26 -10.48 -23.01 -2.01
CA ALA A 26 -11.52 -22.00 -1.80
C ALA A 26 -11.15 -20.64 -2.42
N ALA A 27 -9.87 -20.26 -2.40
CA ALA A 27 -9.39 -19.03 -3.06
C ALA A 27 -9.49 -19.14 -4.59
N SER A 28 -9.19 -20.30 -5.16
CA SER A 28 -9.38 -20.57 -6.59
C SER A 28 -10.85 -20.50 -6.97
N ASP A 29 -11.73 -21.14 -6.21
CA ASP A 29 -13.18 -21.13 -6.44
C ASP A 29 -13.76 -19.70 -6.34
N ALA A 30 -13.28 -18.89 -5.39
CA ALA A 30 -13.72 -17.50 -5.21
C ALA A 30 -13.34 -16.58 -6.39
N THR A 31 -12.44 -17.02 -7.25
CA THR A 31 -12.06 -16.30 -8.48
C THR A 31 -12.58 -17.01 -9.76
N ASP A 32 -13.57 -17.89 -9.63
CA ASP A 32 -14.08 -18.72 -10.73
C ASP A 32 -12.95 -19.47 -11.50
N GLY A 33 -11.90 -19.86 -10.78
CA GLY A 33 -10.73 -20.56 -11.32
C GLY A 33 -9.75 -19.67 -12.13
N VAL A 34 -9.99 -18.34 -12.23
CA VAL A 34 -9.06 -17.42 -12.90
C VAL A 34 -7.69 -17.47 -12.23
N LEU A 35 -7.66 -17.52 -10.90
CA LEU A 35 -6.45 -17.75 -10.13
C LEU A 35 -6.45 -19.19 -9.62
N SER A 36 -5.81 -20.10 -10.38
CA SER A 36 -5.81 -21.52 -10.05
C SER A 36 -5.08 -21.83 -8.74
N GLU A 37 -5.48 -22.91 -8.05
CA GLU A 37 -4.85 -23.39 -6.82
C GLU A 37 -3.33 -23.60 -6.97
N SER A 38 -2.89 -24.20 -8.08
CA SER A 38 -1.47 -24.41 -8.40
C SER A 38 -0.71 -23.09 -8.57
N ARG A 39 -1.36 -22.05 -9.12
CA ARG A 39 -0.75 -20.74 -9.27
C ARG A 39 -0.59 -20.04 -7.91
N ILE A 40 -1.62 -20.09 -7.06
CA ILE A 40 -1.57 -19.60 -5.68
C ILE A 40 -0.42 -20.28 -4.92
N GLU A 41 -0.32 -21.61 -5.01
CA GLU A 41 0.74 -22.37 -4.35
C GLU A 41 2.14 -21.93 -4.79
N LYS A 42 2.36 -21.73 -6.10
CA LYS A 42 3.65 -21.31 -6.65
C LYS A 42 4.04 -19.89 -6.20
N ILE A 43 3.07 -18.97 -6.12
CA ILE A 43 3.28 -17.62 -5.61
C ILE A 43 3.63 -17.67 -4.11
N GLU A 44 2.87 -18.41 -3.32
CA GLU A 44 3.08 -18.56 -1.87
C GLU A 44 4.42 -19.24 -1.53
N ASN A 45 4.88 -20.15 -2.37
CA ASN A 45 6.18 -20.81 -2.21
C ASN A 45 7.36 -20.00 -2.76
N GLY A 46 7.11 -18.86 -3.43
CA GLY A 46 8.14 -18.05 -4.07
C GLY A 46 8.76 -18.66 -5.34
N SER A 47 8.15 -19.74 -5.88
CA SER A 47 8.60 -20.36 -7.15
C SER A 47 8.06 -19.64 -8.39
N LEU A 48 7.12 -18.73 -8.21
CA LEU A 48 6.56 -17.86 -9.24
C LEU A 48 6.32 -16.47 -8.66
N ASN A 49 6.75 -15.44 -9.40
CA ASN A 49 6.44 -14.07 -9.04
C ASN A 49 4.95 -13.79 -9.31
N ALA A 50 4.29 -13.12 -8.38
CA ALA A 50 2.93 -12.65 -8.58
C ALA A 50 2.90 -11.60 -9.73
N ARG A 51 1.82 -11.58 -10.49
CA ARG A 51 1.52 -10.52 -11.44
C ARG A 51 0.56 -9.52 -10.79
N PRO A 52 0.47 -8.27 -11.28
CA PRO A 52 -0.48 -7.29 -10.76
C PRO A 52 -1.91 -7.84 -10.69
N GLU A 53 -2.34 -8.58 -11.72
CA GLU A 53 -3.69 -9.16 -11.80
C GLU A 53 -3.93 -10.21 -10.71
N ASP A 54 -2.92 -11.04 -10.40
CA ASP A 54 -3.01 -12.02 -9.32
C ASP A 54 -3.18 -11.34 -7.97
N VAL A 55 -2.42 -10.27 -7.75
CA VAL A 55 -2.42 -9.53 -6.48
C VAL A 55 -3.75 -8.81 -6.27
N VAL A 56 -4.32 -8.22 -7.32
CA VAL A 56 -5.65 -7.58 -7.24
C VAL A 56 -6.71 -8.62 -6.85
N LEU A 57 -6.72 -9.79 -7.50
CA LEU A 57 -7.66 -10.87 -7.16
C LEU A 57 -7.46 -11.36 -5.70
N MET A 58 -6.20 -11.57 -5.28
CA MET A 58 -5.89 -11.96 -3.90
C MET A 58 -6.34 -10.88 -2.89
N ALA A 59 -6.09 -9.61 -3.17
CA ALA A 59 -6.49 -8.51 -2.32
C ALA A 59 -8.00 -8.46 -2.13
N ASP A 60 -8.76 -8.69 -3.21
CA ASP A 60 -10.22 -8.69 -3.19
C ASP A 60 -10.80 -9.87 -2.40
N ILE A 61 -10.36 -11.11 -2.71
CA ILE A 61 -10.92 -12.31 -2.06
C ILE A 61 -10.47 -12.46 -0.60
N TYR A 62 -9.29 -11.92 -0.24
CA TYR A 62 -8.80 -11.94 1.14
C TYR A 62 -9.25 -10.71 1.96
N ASN A 63 -9.91 -9.73 1.33
CA ASN A 63 -10.24 -8.44 1.93
C ASN A 63 -8.99 -7.72 2.50
N LYS A 64 -7.88 -7.77 1.73
CA LYS A 64 -6.56 -7.25 2.11
C LYS A 64 -6.00 -6.31 1.03
N PRO A 65 -6.57 -5.10 0.86
CA PRO A 65 -6.08 -4.13 -0.13
C PRO A 65 -4.60 -3.77 0.10
N GLU A 66 -4.07 -4.00 1.32
CA GLU A 66 -2.67 -3.80 1.65
C GLU A 66 -1.72 -4.65 0.79
N LEU A 67 -2.18 -5.78 0.23
CA LEU A 67 -1.39 -6.60 -0.70
C LEU A 67 -1.02 -5.84 -1.97
N CYS A 68 -1.91 -4.98 -2.47
CA CYS A 68 -1.62 -4.14 -3.64
C CYS A 68 -0.52 -3.12 -3.34
N ASN A 69 -0.57 -2.47 -2.17
CA ASN A 69 0.48 -1.55 -1.74
C ASN A 69 1.81 -2.29 -1.54
N TYR A 70 1.79 -3.45 -0.89
CA TYR A 70 2.97 -4.31 -0.73
C TYR A 70 3.59 -4.66 -2.08
N PHE A 71 2.81 -5.16 -3.04
CA PHE A 71 3.30 -5.50 -4.38
C PHE A 71 3.94 -4.29 -5.06
N CYS A 72 3.26 -3.15 -5.06
CA CYS A 72 3.78 -1.92 -5.66
C CYS A 72 5.10 -1.50 -5.04
N THR A 73 5.22 -1.54 -3.71
CA THR A 73 6.39 -1.01 -2.99
C THR A 73 7.54 -2.01 -2.86
N LYS A 74 7.28 -3.33 -2.94
CA LYS A 74 8.31 -4.37 -2.74
C LYS A 74 8.66 -5.15 -4.01
N GLU A 75 7.73 -5.34 -4.93
CA GLU A 75 7.93 -6.22 -6.10
C GLU A 75 7.96 -5.45 -7.43
N CYS A 76 7.11 -4.42 -7.58
CA CYS A 76 7.03 -3.62 -8.81
C CYS A 76 8.13 -2.56 -8.88
N GLN A 77 8.95 -2.56 -9.95
CA GLN A 77 10.03 -1.58 -10.11
C GLN A 77 9.54 -0.14 -10.23
N ILE A 78 8.38 0.08 -10.84
CA ILE A 78 7.76 1.40 -10.96
C ILE A 78 7.19 1.81 -9.60
N GLY A 79 6.45 0.91 -8.95
CA GLY A 79 5.84 1.19 -7.65
C GLY A 79 6.85 1.52 -6.57
N LYS A 80 7.99 0.81 -6.51
CA LYS A 80 9.11 1.12 -5.60
C LYS A 80 9.58 2.57 -5.69
N LYS A 81 9.42 3.19 -6.83
CA LYS A 81 9.88 4.57 -7.06
C LYS A 81 8.81 5.61 -6.77
N TYR A 82 7.54 5.28 -6.99
CA TYR A 82 6.48 6.28 -7.04
C TYR A 82 5.34 6.05 -6.04
N VAL A 83 5.26 4.88 -5.41
CA VAL A 83 4.20 4.55 -4.47
C VAL A 83 4.74 4.59 -3.04
N PRO A 84 4.14 5.38 -2.12
CA PRO A 84 4.55 5.39 -0.73
C PRO A 84 4.19 4.06 -0.05
N GLU A 85 5.12 3.54 0.75
CA GLU A 85 4.90 2.31 1.51
C GLU A 85 4.05 2.58 2.76
N VAL A 86 2.87 1.97 2.82
CA VAL A 86 2.01 2.01 4.01
C VAL A 86 2.33 0.79 4.88
N THR A 87 3.15 0.98 5.90
CA THR A 87 3.57 -0.11 6.81
C THR A 87 2.50 -0.46 7.84
N THR A 88 1.60 0.46 8.17
CA THR A 88 0.54 0.27 9.14
C THR A 88 -0.71 1.01 8.70
N VAL A 89 -1.81 0.27 8.54
CA VAL A 89 -3.12 0.89 8.31
C VAL A 89 -3.73 1.21 9.68
N HIS A 90 -3.65 2.46 10.09
CA HIS A 90 -4.25 2.95 11.31
C HIS A 90 -5.78 2.96 11.23
N ASN A 91 -6.45 3.16 12.37
CA ASN A 91 -7.89 3.39 12.38
C ASN A 91 -8.23 4.76 11.73
N LEU A 92 -9.46 4.89 11.24
CA LEU A 92 -9.91 6.08 10.53
C LEU A 92 -9.67 7.40 11.28
N PRO A 93 -9.95 7.51 12.60
CA PRO A 93 -9.65 8.75 13.34
C PRO A 93 -8.17 9.14 13.30
N GLN A 94 -7.25 8.19 13.43
CA GLN A 94 -5.80 8.47 13.38
C GLN A 94 -5.38 8.93 11.98
N ILE A 95 -5.85 8.26 10.92
CA ILE A 95 -5.58 8.66 9.53
C ILE A 95 -6.10 10.08 9.29
N THR A 96 -7.32 10.36 9.73
CA THR A 96 -7.95 11.69 9.57
C THR A 96 -7.14 12.76 10.30
N MET A 97 -6.73 12.50 11.53
CA MET A 97 -5.91 13.46 12.31
C MET A 97 -4.56 13.74 11.65
N THR A 98 -3.89 12.70 11.12
CA THR A 98 -2.64 12.85 10.38
C THR A 98 -2.84 13.71 9.13
N LEU A 99 -3.89 13.44 8.36
CA LEU A 99 -4.21 14.19 7.15
C LEU A 99 -4.50 15.67 7.46
N LEU A 100 -5.33 15.94 8.46
CA LEU A 100 -5.65 17.31 8.89
C LEU A 100 -4.41 18.06 9.40
N SER A 101 -3.53 17.38 10.15
CA SER A 101 -2.26 17.95 10.60
C SER A 101 -1.37 18.34 9.41
N SER A 102 -1.23 17.46 8.41
CA SER A 102 -0.45 17.72 7.21
C SER A 102 -1.03 18.90 6.41
N LEU A 103 -2.35 18.97 6.26
CA LEU A 103 -3.03 20.10 5.61
C LEU A 103 -2.76 21.43 6.33
N ASN A 104 -2.85 21.45 7.65
CA ASN A 104 -2.57 22.64 8.45
C ASN A 104 -1.11 23.10 8.34
N THR A 105 -0.18 22.16 8.24
CA THR A 105 1.24 22.47 8.04
C THR A 105 1.48 23.09 6.67
N LEU A 106 0.96 22.48 5.60
CA LEU A 106 1.06 23.00 4.24
C LEU A 106 0.40 24.39 4.11
N ASN A 107 -0.74 24.60 4.77
CA ASN A 107 -1.43 25.89 4.74
C ASN A 107 -0.61 27.00 5.43
N ARG A 108 0.20 26.68 6.44
CA ARG A 108 1.12 27.65 7.06
C ARG A 108 2.33 27.99 6.18
N GLU A 109 2.77 27.05 5.35
CA GLU A 109 3.92 27.21 4.47
C GLU A 109 3.55 27.74 3.08
N LYS A 110 2.27 27.86 2.80
CA LYS A 110 1.70 28.19 1.48
C LYS A 110 2.35 29.44 0.84
N ASP A 111 2.38 30.55 1.56
CA ASP A 111 2.86 31.82 1.01
C ASP A 111 4.35 31.74 0.69
N ARG A 112 5.15 31.12 1.57
CA ARG A 112 6.59 30.91 1.32
C ARG A 112 6.85 30.06 0.09
N ILE A 113 6.06 29.01 -0.13
CA ILE A 113 6.20 28.13 -1.30
C ILE A 113 5.78 28.84 -2.58
N ILE A 114 4.75 29.68 -2.53
CA ILE A 114 4.36 30.51 -3.67
C ILE A 114 5.51 31.42 -4.07
N ASP A 115 6.16 32.08 -3.09
CA ASP A 115 7.29 32.96 -3.34
C ASP A 115 8.48 32.22 -3.96
N ILE A 116 8.89 31.09 -3.38
CA ILE A 116 10.01 30.24 -3.86
C ILE A 116 9.77 29.74 -5.29
N THR A 117 8.52 29.41 -5.64
CA THR A 117 8.21 28.81 -6.94
C THR A 117 7.80 29.82 -8.02
N ALA A 118 7.73 31.10 -7.70
CA ALA A 118 7.19 32.13 -8.57
C ALA A 118 7.94 32.29 -9.90
N ASP A 119 9.26 32.15 -9.90
CA ASP A 119 10.10 32.26 -11.09
C ASP A 119 10.45 30.89 -11.73
N GLY A 120 10.00 29.80 -11.14
CA GLY A 120 10.24 28.42 -11.63
C GLY A 120 11.66 27.90 -11.37
N LYS A 121 12.42 28.54 -10.48
CA LYS A 121 13.75 28.11 -10.05
C LYS A 121 13.80 28.01 -8.54
N ILE A 122 14.66 27.16 -8.03
CA ILE A 122 14.93 27.06 -6.59
C ILE A 122 16.38 27.50 -6.36
N GLU A 123 16.54 28.63 -5.72
CA GLU A 123 17.86 29.20 -5.39
C GLU A 123 18.46 28.46 -4.17
N GLU A 124 19.76 28.68 -3.92
CA GLU A 124 20.49 27.94 -2.88
C GLU A 124 19.95 28.24 -1.45
N ASP A 125 19.56 29.47 -1.19
CA ASP A 125 18.96 29.92 0.07
C ASP A 125 17.49 29.49 0.26
N GLU A 126 16.83 29.03 -0.81
CA GLU A 126 15.46 28.52 -0.79
C GLU A 126 15.40 27.00 -0.67
N ARG A 127 16.52 26.31 -0.89
CA ARG A 127 16.59 24.85 -0.95
C ARG A 127 16.07 24.18 0.33
N GLU A 128 16.45 24.69 1.50
CA GLU A 128 16.04 24.12 2.79
C GLU A 128 14.51 24.18 2.97
N ASP A 129 13.89 25.31 2.67
CA ASP A 129 12.45 25.50 2.76
C ASP A 129 11.72 24.60 1.75
N PHE A 130 12.25 24.47 0.54
CA PHE A 130 11.68 23.61 -0.49
C PHE A 130 11.79 22.13 -0.13
N GLU A 131 12.92 21.67 0.38
CA GLU A 131 13.09 20.28 0.87
C GLU A 131 12.16 19.96 2.05
N LYS A 132 11.95 20.93 2.95
CA LYS A 132 10.99 20.79 4.05
C LYS A 132 9.57 20.63 3.51
N PHE A 133 9.17 21.44 2.56
CA PHE A 133 7.89 21.32 1.89
C PHE A 133 7.71 19.95 1.20
N GLN A 134 8.74 19.46 0.49
CA GLN A 134 8.72 18.13 -0.13
C GLN A 134 8.50 17.01 0.90
N ARG A 135 9.11 17.10 2.10
CA ARG A 135 8.85 16.14 3.19
C ARG A 135 7.40 16.17 3.63
N HIS A 136 6.79 17.35 3.83
CA HIS A 136 5.38 17.46 4.21
C HIS A 136 4.43 16.94 3.13
N LEU A 137 4.75 17.15 1.85
CA LEU A 137 4.01 16.53 0.75
C LEU A 137 4.09 15.01 0.77
N SER A 138 5.26 14.45 1.10
CA SER A 138 5.44 13.00 1.22
C SER A 138 4.65 12.41 2.37
N GLU A 139 4.61 13.09 3.53
CA GLU A 139 3.79 12.69 4.69
C GLU A 139 2.29 12.73 4.34
N MET A 140 1.86 13.77 3.63
CA MET A 140 0.47 13.88 3.17
C MET A 140 0.12 12.77 2.17
N SER A 141 1.02 12.47 1.23
CA SER A 141 0.85 11.39 0.26
C SER A 141 0.67 10.03 0.96
N LEU A 142 1.47 9.77 2.00
CA LEU A 142 1.35 8.56 2.82
C LEU A 142 0.00 8.48 3.54
N ALA A 143 -0.46 9.59 4.13
CA ALA A 143 -1.75 9.64 4.82
C ALA A 143 -2.94 9.43 3.85
N ILE A 144 -2.86 9.97 2.63
CA ILE A 144 -3.86 9.77 1.58
C ILE A 144 -3.87 8.30 1.15
N GLU A 145 -2.72 7.68 0.95
CA GLU A 145 -2.64 6.27 0.57
C GLU A 145 -3.21 5.36 1.67
N ALA A 146 -2.88 5.62 2.93
CA ALA A 146 -3.46 4.91 4.07
C ALA A 146 -5.00 5.03 4.13
N LEU A 147 -5.53 6.22 3.81
CA LEU A 147 -6.98 6.44 3.74
C LEU A 147 -7.62 5.63 2.60
N LYS A 148 -7.00 5.60 1.42
CA LYS A 148 -7.47 4.79 0.29
C LYS A 148 -7.51 3.31 0.63
N LEU A 149 -6.46 2.77 1.27
CA LEU A 149 -6.43 1.38 1.71
C LEU A 149 -7.53 1.10 2.73
N TRP A 150 -7.78 2.02 3.67
CA TRP A 150 -8.86 1.87 4.65
C TRP A 150 -10.24 1.85 3.98
N VAL A 151 -10.49 2.76 3.02
CA VAL A 151 -11.76 2.84 2.28
C VAL A 151 -12.01 1.60 1.42
N ASN A 152 -10.95 1.05 0.80
CA ASN A 152 -11.04 -0.13 -0.06
C ASN A 152 -11.22 -1.43 0.72
N LYS A 153 -10.97 -1.41 2.02
CA LYS A 153 -11.21 -2.58 2.87
C LYS A 153 -12.71 -2.78 3.04
N LYS A 154 -13.22 -3.91 2.55
CA LYS A 154 -14.64 -4.25 2.73
C LYS A 154 -14.90 -4.41 4.23
N ILE A 155 -15.82 -3.60 4.75
CA ILE A 155 -16.26 -3.71 6.15
C ILE A 155 -17.27 -4.86 6.18
N GLU A 156 -17.00 -5.87 7.01
CA GLU A 156 -17.94 -6.95 7.30
C GLU A 156 -19.12 -6.45 8.13
#